data_93955e7a22191981c7c9f19a985ca645
#
_entry.id   93955e7a22191981c7c9f19a985ca645
#
_cell.length_a   1.000
_cell.length_b   1.000
_cell.length_c   1.000
_cell.angle_alpha   90.00
_cell.angle_beta   90.00
_cell.angle_gamma   90.00
#
_symmetry.space_group_name_H-M   'P 1'
#
loop_
_entity.id
_entity.type
_entity.pdbx_description
1 polymer ?
#
loop_
_entity_poly.entity_id
_entity_poly.type
_entity_poly.pdbx_seq_one_letter_code
_entity_poly.pdbx_strand_id
1 'polypeptide(L)'
;DKERSRDQQSLFCNEFIPAKKNQHVADGMVDFVNHLTDDNSPPLWKPLNLNPEEDEIKKYIDENKVTCLISPCSSQRYGKKYNRSWPIENFIEVIEYLLGQKNIQVIITGGLSETEVEYSKKIDSEDFNEDFVNLIGKTSIRGMAAIIKHSQFVISPDSGPAHIGTVMNKPVIGLYAMSNLNRSGPYYSGKWTINKYPEALETFEGKSIESSKWGQKVKDPKAMQLIKVNDVISKIDEVISYVNERNQD
;
A
#
# COMPACT_ATOMS: atom_id res chain seq x y z
N ASP A 1 -21.73 13.32 0.86
CA ASP A 1 -22.87 13.21 -0.07
C ASP A 1 -23.97 12.36 0.60
N LYS A 2 -25.23 12.67 0.31
CA LYS A 2 -26.39 12.05 1.00
C LYS A 2 -26.54 10.57 0.68
N GLU A 3 -26.21 10.16 -0.55
CA GLU A 3 -26.36 8.76 -1.01
C GLU A 3 -25.33 7.82 -0.39
N ARG A 4 -24.17 8.37 0.02
CA ARG A 4 -23.06 7.64 0.64
C ARG A 4 -22.96 7.85 2.15
N SER A 5 -23.91 8.59 2.72
CA SER A 5 -24.00 8.82 4.18
C SER A 5 -24.14 7.49 4.91
N ARG A 6 -23.37 7.29 5.97
CA ARG A 6 -23.38 6.09 6.82
C ARG A 6 -23.64 6.51 8.26
N ASP A 7 -23.96 5.54 9.09
CA ASP A 7 -24.06 5.71 10.54
C ASP A 7 -24.98 6.89 10.94
N GLN A 8 -26.07 7.07 10.18
CA GLN A 8 -27.08 8.13 10.38
C GLN A 8 -26.50 9.57 10.27
N GLN A 9 -25.36 9.77 9.66
CA GLN A 9 -24.75 11.09 9.48
C GLN A 9 -25.72 12.10 8.85
N SER A 10 -26.62 11.64 7.97
CA SER A 10 -27.62 12.50 7.33
C SER A 10 -28.59 13.19 8.30
N LEU A 11 -28.70 12.69 9.56
CA LEU A 11 -29.52 13.33 10.59
C LEU A 11 -28.84 14.52 11.26
N PHE A 12 -27.50 14.59 11.13
CA PHE A 12 -26.65 15.60 11.78
C PHE A 12 -26.03 16.58 10.80
N CYS A 13 -26.22 16.37 9.50
CA CYS A 13 -25.71 17.25 8.45
C CYS A 13 -26.85 18.01 7.78
N ASN A 14 -26.72 19.33 7.70
CA ASN A 14 -27.68 20.22 7.03
C ASN A 14 -27.28 20.53 5.58
N GLU A 15 -26.06 20.18 5.19
CA GLU A 15 -25.52 20.40 3.84
C GLU A 15 -24.81 19.15 3.30
N PHE A 16 -24.87 18.94 1.99
CA PHE A 16 -24.32 17.77 1.33
C PHE A 16 -23.66 18.15 0.00
N ILE A 17 -22.43 17.70 -0.20
CA ILE A 17 -21.72 17.83 -1.46
C ILE A 17 -22.35 16.89 -2.49
N PRO A 18 -22.53 17.32 -3.76
CA PRO A 18 -23.05 16.46 -4.83
C PRO A 18 -22.21 15.20 -5.01
N ALA A 19 -22.89 14.05 -5.17
CA ALA A 19 -22.23 12.77 -5.42
C ALA A 19 -21.56 12.76 -6.80
N LYS A 20 -20.29 12.40 -6.87
CA LYS A 20 -19.57 12.10 -8.12
C LYS A 20 -19.43 10.59 -8.27
N LYS A 21 -19.82 10.05 -9.42
CA LYS A 21 -19.68 8.63 -9.73
C LYS A 21 -18.21 8.26 -9.94
N ASN A 22 -17.85 7.05 -9.52
CA ASN A 22 -16.54 6.44 -9.80
C ASN A 22 -15.32 7.30 -9.39
N GLN A 23 -15.45 8.02 -8.27
CA GLN A 23 -14.45 8.94 -7.77
C GLN A 23 -13.49 8.24 -6.80
N HIS A 24 -12.20 8.57 -6.89
CA HIS A 24 -11.22 8.16 -5.88
C HIS A 24 -11.52 8.80 -4.52
N VAL A 25 -11.23 8.10 -3.43
CA VAL A 25 -11.53 8.59 -2.06
C VAL A 25 -10.81 9.91 -1.76
N ALA A 26 -9.56 10.07 -2.22
CA ALA A 26 -8.81 11.30 -2.03
C ALA A 26 -9.47 12.49 -2.76
N ASP A 27 -9.95 12.30 -3.99
CA ASP A 27 -10.66 13.35 -4.73
C ASP A 27 -11.95 13.75 -4.02
N GLY A 28 -12.65 12.76 -3.43
CA GLY A 28 -13.84 13.06 -2.62
C GLY A 28 -13.52 13.89 -1.37
N MET A 29 -12.34 13.73 -0.78
CA MET A 29 -11.88 14.58 0.34
C MET A 29 -11.53 15.99 -0.15
N VAL A 30 -10.90 16.13 -1.32
CA VAL A 30 -10.61 17.42 -1.93
C VAL A 30 -11.89 18.18 -2.25
N ASP A 31 -12.93 17.50 -2.72
CA ASP A 31 -14.23 18.14 -2.98
C ASP A 31 -14.83 18.79 -1.72
N PHE A 32 -14.60 18.25 -0.53
CA PHE A 32 -15.01 18.90 0.73
C PHE A 32 -14.25 20.22 0.94
N VAL A 33 -12.95 20.23 0.73
CA VAL A 33 -12.15 21.45 0.86
C VAL A 33 -12.59 22.50 -0.14
N ASN A 34 -12.72 22.10 -1.41
CA ASN A 34 -13.15 22.99 -2.49
C ASN A 34 -14.52 23.62 -2.21
N HIS A 35 -15.45 22.80 -1.67
CA HIS A 35 -16.79 23.29 -1.32
C HIS A 35 -16.80 24.30 -0.17
N LEU A 36 -15.87 24.13 0.80
CA LEU A 36 -15.79 25.02 1.97
C LEU A 36 -14.95 26.28 1.72
N THR A 37 -14.04 26.26 0.76
CA THR A 37 -13.05 27.31 0.56
C THR A 37 -13.15 28.03 -0.78
N ASP A 38 -14.01 27.55 -1.69
CA ASP A 38 -14.05 27.96 -3.11
C ASP A 38 -12.69 27.82 -3.83
N ASP A 39 -11.75 27.06 -3.24
CA ASP A 39 -10.43 26.77 -3.79
C ASP A 39 -10.48 25.48 -4.62
N ASN A 40 -10.28 25.59 -5.92
CA ASN A 40 -10.25 24.47 -6.86
C ASN A 40 -8.82 23.99 -7.18
N SER A 41 -7.85 24.32 -6.35
CA SER A 41 -6.47 23.87 -6.49
C SER A 41 -6.38 22.34 -6.38
N PRO A 42 -5.49 21.69 -7.14
CA PRO A 42 -5.26 20.26 -7.00
C PRO A 42 -4.67 19.94 -5.60
N PRO A 43 -4.90 18.73 -5.09
CA PRO A 43 -4.37 18.34 -3.79
C PRO A 43 -2.84 18.39 -3.78
N LEU A 44 -2.28 19.04 -2.78
CA LEU A 44 -0.85 19.13 -2.59
C LEU A 44 -0.38 18.04 -1.62
N TRP A 45 0.36 17.09 -2.14
CA TRP A 45 0.98 16.03 -1.35
C TRP A 45 2.37 16.48 -0.88
N LYS A 46 2.49 16.80 0.40
CA LYS A 46 3.77 17.20 1.00
C LYS A 46 4.29 16.07 1.90
N PRO A 47 5.57 15.70 1.79
CA PRO A 47 6.20 14.79 2.73
C PRO A 47 6.03 15.27 4.17
N LEU A 48 5.83 14.32 5.09
CA LEU A 48 5.75 14.61 6.51
C LEU A 48 7.12 15.05 7.06
N ASN A 49 7.12 15.94 8.05
CA ASN A 49 8.31 16.21 8.83
C ASN A 49 8.51 15.06 9.83
N LEU A 50 9.60 14.31 9.67
CA LEU A 50 9.93 13.11 10.43
C LEU A 50 11.34 13.18 11.05
N ASN A 51 11.90 14.38 11.21
CA ASN A 51 13.29 14.55 11.66
C ASN A 51 13.66 13.72 12.91
N PRO A 52 12.85 13.67 13.98
CA PRO A 52 13.18 12.84 15.13
C PRO A 52 13.26 11.35 14.81
N GLU A 53 12.32 10.85 13.98
CA GLU A 53 12.24 9.45 13.63
C GLU A 53 13.33 9.06 12.63
N GLU A 54 13.79 9.98 11.79
CA GLU A 54 14.89 9.76 10.86
C GLU A 54 16.19 9.40 11.57
N ASP A 55 16.49 10.04 12.69
CA ASP A 55 17.68 9.69 13.48
C ASP A 55 17.59 8.28 14.09
N GLU A 56 16.38 7.85 14.48
CA GLU A 56 16.17 6.50 15.02
C GLU A 56 16.36 5.41 13.98
N ILE A 57 15.97 5.67 12.71
CA ILE A 57 15.96 4.66 11.65
C ILE A 57 17.26 4.60 10.85
N LYS A 58 18.13 5.60 10.93
CA LYS A 58 19.42 5.66 10.19
C LYS A 58 20.23 4.37 10.31
N LYS A 59 20.25 3.75 11.49
CA LYS A 59 20.97 2.50 11.74
C LYS A 59 20.47 1.30 10.93
N TYR A 60 19.30 1.40 10.31
CA TYR A 60 18.68 0.34 9.50
C TYR A 60 18.82 0.59 8.00
N ILE A 61 19.25 1.78 7.58
CA ILE A 61 19.33 2.20 6.19
C ILE A 61 20.78 2.16 5.72
N ASP A 62 21.05 1.46 4.64
CA ASP A 62 22.31 1.57 3.92
C ASP A 62 22.12 2.59 2.76
N GLU A 63 22.71 3.78 2.92
CA GLU A 63 22.58 4.88 1.96
C GLU A 63 23.21 4.56 0.59
N ASN A 64 24.06 3.53 0.51
CA ASN A 64 24.69 3.10 -0.73
C ASN A 64 23.84 2.10 -1.52
N LYS A 65 22.70 1.67 -0.98
CA LYS A 65 21.83 0.66 -1.59
C LYS A 65 20.46 1.22 -1.96
N VAL A 66 19.85 0.60 -2.93
CA VAL A 66 18.43 0.81 -3.26
C VAL A 66 17.60 0.08 -2.21
N THR A 67 16.93 0.82 -1.35
CA THR A 67 16.09 0.23 -0.30
C THR A 67 14.67 -0.01 -0.78
N CYS A 68 14.21 -1.26 -0.71
CA CYS A 68 12.81 -1.65 -0.84
C CYS A 68 12.18 -1.80 0.53
N LEU A 69 11.10 -1.08 0.81
CA LEU A 69 10.29 -1.35 1.99
C LEU A 69 9.12 -2.28 1.64
N ILE A 70 8.97 -3.36 2.40
CA ILE A 70 7.83 -4.27 2.31
C ILE A 70 6.97 -4.12 3.57
N SER A 71 5.66 -3.90 3.38
CA SER A 71 4.68 -4.00 4.46
C SER A 71 3.65 -5.07 4.08
N PRO A 72 3.79 -6.31 4.56
CA PRO A 72 3.11 -7.46 3.97
C PRO A 72 1.64 -7.57 4.37
N CYS A 73 1.24 -6.96 5.49
CA CYS A 73 -0.06 -7.19 6.09
C CYS A 73 -1.01 -6.01 5.90
N SER A 74 -2.28 -6.33 5.74
CA SER A 74 -3.37 -5.36 5.83
C SER A 74 -3.93 -5.31 7.24
N SER A 75 -4.45 -4.14 7.65
CA SER A 75 -5.15 -4.00 8.93
C SER A 75 -6.34 -4.98 9.03
N GLN A 76 -6.40 -5.73 10.12
CA GLN A 76 -7.47 -6.69 10.43
C GLN A 76 -8.59 -6.10 11.29
N ARG A 77 -8.80 -4.79 11.23
CA ARG A 77 -9.76 -4.05 12.09
C ARG A 77 -11.19 -4.63 12.09
N TYR A 78 -11.53 -5.43 11.08
CA TYR A 78 -12.84 -6.06 10.92
C TYR A 78 -12.79 -7.59 10.92
N GLY A 79 -11.74 -8.19 11.53
CA GLY A 79 -11.57 -9.64 11.69
C GLY A 79 -10.90 -10.34 10.51
N LYS A 80 -10.53 -11.62 10.73
CA LYS A 80 -9.77 -12.46 9.75
C LYS A 80 -10.46 -12.58 8.36
N LYS A 81 -11.77 -12.37 8.31
CA LYS A 81 -12.60 -12.51 7.09
C LYS A 81 -12.29 -11.44 6.00
N TYR A 82 -11.57 -10.38 6.33
CA TYR A 82 -11.21 -9.28 5.41
C TYR A 82 -9.71 -9.09 5.30
N ASN A 83 -8.94 -10.13 5.61
CA ASN A 83 -7.50 -10.08 5.47
C ASN A 83 -7.10 -9.94 3.99
N ARG A 84 -6.49 -8.83 3.63
CA ARG A 84 -5.97 -8.53 2.29
C ARG A 84 -4.47 -8.75 2.19
N SER A 85 -3.89 -9.45 3.15
CA SER A 85 -2.48 -9.79 3.13
C SER A 85 -2.23 -10.83 2.04
N TRP A 86 -1.14 -10.66 1.30
CA TRP A 86 -0.68 -11.64 0.35
C TRP A 86 0.03 -12.78 1.11
N PRO A 87 0.02 -14.04 0.65
CA PRO A 87 0.68 -15.14 1.35
C PRO A 87 2.15 -14.83 1.63
N ILE A 88 2.62 -15.20 2.82
CA ILE A 88 3.99 -14.89 3.25
C ILE A 88 5.04 -15.63 2.41
N GLU A 89 4.71 -16.82 1.92
CA GLU A 89 5.54 -17.60 1.02
C GLU A 89 5.91 -16.81 -0.24
N ASN A 90 4.91 -16.11 -0.80
CA ASN A 90 5.11 -15.29 -1.99
C ASN A 90 5.99 -14.06 -1.69
N PHE A 91 5.88 -13.50 -0.47
CA PHE A 91 6.80 -12.43 -0.05
C PHE A 91 8.22 -12.94 0.12
N ILE A 92 8.41 -14.15 0.66
CA ILE A 92 9.73 -14.78 0.80
C ILE A 92 10.39 -14.90 -0.57
N GLU A 93 9.70 -15.45 -1.58
CA GLU A 93 10.22 -15.54 -2.96
C GLU A 93 10.58 -14.16 -3.53
N VAL A 94 9.78 -13.12 -3.26
CA VAL A 94 10.07 -11.75 -3.70
C VAL A 94 11.28 -11.16 -2.97
N ILE A 95 11.43 -11.43 -1.68
CA ILE A 95 12.60 -11.00 -0.89
C ILE A 95 13.86 -11.68 -1.42
N GLU A 96 13.83 -12.98 -1.66
CA GLU A 96 14.95 -13.73 -2.26
C GLU A 96 15.34 -13.14 -3.62
N TYR A 97 14.35 -12.86 -4.47
CA TYR A 97 14.58 -12.22 -5.76
C TYR A 97 15.29 -10.85 -5.61
N LEU A 98 14.80 -10.00 -4.69
CA LEU A 98 15.38 -8.68 -4.44
C LEU A 98 16.80 -8.77 -3.91
N LEU A 99 17.04 -9.63 -2.92
CA LEU A 99 18.37 -9.84 -2.31
C LEU A 99 19.37 -10.49 -3.28
N GLY A 100 18.89 -11.19 -4.30
CA GLY A 100 19.70 -11.70 -5.41
C GLY A 100 20.17 -10.61 -6.38
N GLN A 101 19.55 -9.41 -6.36
CA GLN A 101 19.98 -8.28 -7.17
C GLN A 101 21.15 -7.55 -6.51
N LYS A 102 22.03 -6.97 -7.33
CA LYS A 102 23.13 -6.17 -6.80
C LYS A 102 22.60 -4.86 -6.20
N ASN A 103 23.15 -4.51 -5.04
CA ASN A 103 22.95 -3.19 -4.45
C ASN A 103 21.51 -2.92 -3.97
N ILE A 104 20.78 -3.96 -3.55
CA ILE A 104 19.44 -3.83 -2.97
C ILE A 104 19.46 -4.21 -1.49
N GLN A 105 18.81 -3.37 -0.69
CA GLN A 105 18.46 -3.65 0.69
C GLN A 105 16.94 -3.85 0.80
N VAL A 106 16.50 -4.83 1.59
CA VAL A 106 15.09 -5.09 1.86
C VAL A 106 14.80 -4.86 3.33
N ILE A 107 13.84 -3.98 3.61
CA ILE A 107 13.35 -3.74 4.97
C ILE A 107 11.88 -4.14 5.03
N ILE A 108 11.53 -5.04 5.93
CA ILE A 108 10.14 -5.40 6.16
C ILE A 108 9.60 -4.75 7.44
N THR A 109 8.39 -4.20 7.39
CA THR A 109 7.74 -3.53 8.52
C THR A 109 6.31 -4.02 8.73
N GLY A 110 5.81 -3.88 9.95
CA GLY A 110 4.45 -4.24 10.31
C GLY A 110 4.18 -3.95 11.79
N GLY A 111 2.94 -4.15 12.22
CA GLY A 111 2.54 -4.06 13.62
C GLY A 111 2.72 -5.39 14.38
N LEU A 112 1.83 -5.61 15.37
CA LEU A 112 1.84 -6.78 16.25
C LEU A 112 0.52 -7.55 16.22
N SER A 113 -0.21 -7.52 15.09
CA SER A 113 -1.36 -8.43 14.93
C SER A 113 -0.90 -9.88 14.86
N GLU A 114 -1.81 -10.84 15.12
CA GLU A 114 -1.48 -12.28 15.06
C GLU A 114 -0.81 -12.64 13.71
N THR A 115 -1.34 -12.15 12.60
CA THR A 115 -0.78 -12.42 11.27
C THR A 115 0.60 -11.80 11.09
N GLU A 116 0.84 -10.57 11.59
CA GLU A 116 2.15 -9.94 11.48
C GLU A 116 3.20 -10.66 12.31
N VAL A 117 2.84 -11.12 13.51
CA VAL A 117 3.71 -11.94 14.36
C VAL A 117 4.01 -13.30 13.71
N GLU A 118 3.01 -13.94 13.10
CA GLU A 118 3.20 -15.18 12.34
C GLU A 118 4.14 -14.98 11.15
N TYR A 119 3.95 -13.91 10.38
CA TYR A 119 4.80 -13.55 9.25
C TYR A 119 6.24 -13.26 9.70
N SER A 120 6.42 -12.50 10.79
CA SER A 120 7.74 -12.22 11.34
C SER A 120 8.49 -13.51 11.72
N LYS A 121 7.82 -14.44 12.43
CA LYS A 121 8.43 -15.72 12.82
C LYS A 121 8.86 -16.54 11.61
N LYS A 122 8.04 -16.58 10.55
CA LYS A 122 8.38 -17.34 9.36
C LYS A 122 9.56 -16.72 8.61
N ILE A 123 9.58 -15.40 8.49
CA ILE A 123 10.67 -14.64 7.89
C ILE A 123 11.98 -14.81 8.69
N ASP A 124 11.89 -14.77 10.03
CA ASP A 124 13.06 -14.95 10.89
C ASP A 124 13.62 -16.40 10.83
N SER A 125 12.89 -17.36 10.27
CA SER A 125 13.37 -18.72 10.03
C SER A 125 14.09 -18.91 8.69
N GLU A 126 14.04 -17.92 7.79
CA GLU A 126 14.74 -17.93 6.50
C GLU A 126 16.19 -17.41 6.67
N ASP A 127 17.11 -17.95 5.88
CA ASP A 127 18.53 -17.59 5.90
C ASP A 127 18.81 -16.46 4.88
N PHE A 128 18.27 -15.28 5.15
CA PHE A 128 18.54 -14.09 4.34
C PHE A 128 19.91 -13.49 4.68
N ASN A 129 20.53 -12.84 3.70
CA ASN A 129 21.80 -12.16 3.90
C ASN A 129 21.65 -10.86 4.73
N GLU A 130 22.77 -10.18 5.00
CA GLU A 130 22.87 -8.97 5.83
C GLU A 130 22.09 -7.75 5.26
N ASP A 131 21.67 -7.81 4.01
CA ASP A 131 20.88 -6.77 3.36
C ASP A 131 19.38 -6.85 3.67
N PHE A 132 18.97 -7.87 4.44
CA PHE A 132 17.61 -8.01 4.92
C PHE A 132 17.45 -7.53 6.35
N VAL A 133 16.44 -6.69 6.62
CA VAL A 133 16.14 -6.18 7.97
C VAL A 133 14.67 -6.41 8.32
N ASN A 134 14.41 -7.23 9.36
CA ASN A 134 13.05 -7.43 9.87
C ASN A 134 12.74 -6.43 11.00
N LEU A 135 11.82 -5.50 10.73
CA LEU A 135 11.33 -4.49 11.67
C LEU A 135 9.84 -4.66 12.01
N ILE A 136 9.23 -5.82 11.76
CA ILE A 136 7.84 -6.09 12.17
C ILE A 136 7.75 -5.97 13.70
N GLY A 137 6.83 -5.12 14.19
CA GLY A 137 6.65 -4.85 15.61
C GLY A 137 7.72 -3.98 16.27
N LYS A 138 8.71 -3.50 15.50
CA LYS A 138 9.87 -2.74 16.04
C LYS A 138 9.84 -1.26 15.70
N THR A 139 8.85 -0.79 14.95
CA THR A 139 8.71 0.61 14.57
C THR A 139 7.35 1.19 14.92
N SER A 140 7.31 2.47 15.26
CA SER A 140 6.07 3.23 15.28
C SER A 140 5.57 3.50 13.85
N ILE A 141 4.34 3.98 13.70
CA ILE A 141 3.81 4.42 12.39
C ILE A 141 4.68 5.55 11.80
N ARG A 142 5.18 6.46 12.63
CA ARG A 142 6.06 7.54 12.19
C ARG A 142 7.46 7.02 11.82
N GLY A 143 8.01 6.07 12.59
CA GLY A 143 9.26 5.38 12.24
C GLY A 143 9.16 4.63 10.91
N MET A 144 8.07 3.91 10.68
CA MET A 144 7.80 3.29 9.37
C MET A 144 7.71 4.34 8.25
N ALA A 145 7.03 5.47 8.48
CA ALA A 145 6.96 6.55 7.51
C ALA A 145 8.35 7.15 7.21
N ALA A 146 9.23 7.25 8.22
CA ALA A 146 10.62 7.66 8.03
C ALA A 146 11.40 6.65 7.17
N ILE A 147 11.24 5.35 7.40
CA ILE A 147 11.86 4.33 6.53
C ILE A 147 11.33 4.46 5.09
N ILE A 148 10.01 4.63 4.90
CA ILE A 148 9.41 4.86 3.57
C ILE A 148 10.04 6.09 2.89
N LYS A 149 10.28 7.17 3.64
CA LYS A 149 10.91 8.39 3.12
C LYS A 149 12.32 8.12 2.56
N HIS A 150 13.08 7.26 3.20
CA HIS A 150 14.43 6.87 2.76
C HIS A 150 14.44 5.70 1.77
N SER A 151 13.35 4.96 1.63
CA SER A 151 13.24 3.89 0.64
C SER A 151 13.07 4.45 -0.78
N GLN A 152 13.49 3.70 -1.78
CA GLN A 152 13.28 4.04 -3.18
C GLN A 152 11.92 3.61 -3.68
N PHE A 153 11.36 2.51 -3.15
CA PHE A 153 10.01 2.06 -3.46
C PHE A 153 9.41 1.22 -2.33
N VAL A 154 8.11 0.99 -2.42
CA VAL A 154 7.32 0.26 -1.40
C VAL A 154 6.54 -0.86 -2.06
N ILE A 155 6.47 -2.04 -1.42
CA ILE A 155 5.57 -3.13 -1.78
C ILE A 155 4.56 -3.31 -0.65
N SER A 156 3.27 -3.22 -0.96
CA SER A 156 2.23 -3.31 0.07
C SER A 156 0.86 -3.67 -0.52
N PRO A 157 0.05 -4.48 0.16
CA PRO A 157 -1.37 -4.62 -0.19
C PRO A 157 -2.13 -3.31 0.09
N ASP A 158 -3.46 -3.33 -0.11
CA ASP A 158 -4.35 -2.21 0.25
C ASP A 158 -4.31 -1.93 1.77
N SER A 159 -3.34 -1.10 2.18
CA SER A 159 -3.05 -0.78 3.58
C SER A 159 -2.45 0.62 3.74
N GLY A 160 -2.30 1.08 4.99
CA GLY A 160 -1.74 2.40 5.30
C GLY A 160 -0.39 2.70 4.64
N PRO A 161 0.60 1.79 4.69
CA PRO A 161 1.91 1.98 4.05
C PRO A 161 1.86 2.32 2.56
N ALA A 162 0.93 1.76 1.79
CA ALA A 162 0.74 2.12 0.38
C ALA A 162 0.39 3.61 0.19
N HIS A 163 -0.44 4.15 1.08
CA HIS A 163 -0.80 5.58 1.05
C HIS A 163 0.31 6.48 1.58
N ILE A 164 1.04 6.03 2.61
CA ILE A 164 2.22 6.76 3.11
C ILE A 164 3.29 6.84 2.02
N GLY A 165 3.51 5.75 1.25
CA GLY A 165 4.39 5.76 0.08
C GLY A 165 4.01 6.86 -0.92
N THR A 166 2.72 7.03 -1.20
CA THR A 166 2.20 8.13 -2.04
C THR A 166 2.55 9.50 -1.46
N VAL A 167 2.29 9.73 -0.15
CA VAL A 167 2.61 10.99 0.53
C VAL A 167 4.10 11.31 0.48
N MET A 168 4.95 10.29 0.56
CA MET A 168 6.41 10.41 0.48
C MET A 168 6.94 10.45 -0.96
N ASN A 169 6.05 10.52 -1.96
CA ASN A 169 6.41 10.55 -3.39
C ASN A 169 7.27 9.35 -3.83
N LYS A 170 6.96 8.18 -3.28
CA LYS A 170 7.65 6.93 -3.63
C LYS A 170 6.80 6.07 -4.56
N PRO A 171 7.38 5.38 -5.54
CA PRO A 171 6.70 4.32 -6.26
C PRO A 171 6.14 3.27 -5.30
N VAL A 172 4.89 2.88 -5.49
CA VAL A 172 4.25 1.84 -4.67
C VAL A 172 3.80 0.70 -5.57
N ILE A 173 4.40 -0.47 -5.40
CA ILE A 173 3.92 -1.71 -5.98
C ILE A 173 2.76 -2.19 -5.11
N GLY A 174 1.56 -1.77 -5.48
CA GLY A 174 0.34 -2.09 -4.75
C GLY A 174 -0.21 -3.46 -5.13
N LEU A 175 -0.62 -4.28 -4.16
CA LEU A 175 -1.18 -5.60 -4.37
C LEU A 175 -2.70 -5.56 -4.17
N TYR A 176 -3.47 -5.46 -5.24
CA TYR A 176 -4.91 -5.20 -5.20
C TYR A 176 -5.71 -6.32 -5.87
N ALA A 177 -6.41 -7.13 -5.07
CA ALA A 177 -7.37 -8.14 -5.54
C ALA A 177 -8.71 -8.08 -4.81
N MET A 178 -8.75 -7.58 -3.57
CA MET A 178 -9.96 -7.55 -2.75
C MET A 178 -10.64 -6.19 -2.66
N SER A 179 -10.03 -5.14 -3.19
CA SER A 179 -10.56 -3.77 -3.19
C SER A 179 -10.32 -3.08 -4.53
N ASN A 180 -11.25 -2.19 -4.89
CA ASN A 180 -11.19 -1.46 -6.14
C ASN A 180 -10.03 -0.46 -6.12
N LEU A 181 -9.02 -0.71 -6.95
CA LEU A 181 -7.85 0.15 -7.13
C LEU A 181 -8.23 1.59 -7.46
N ASN A 182 -9.17 1.78 -8.40
CA ASN A 182 -9.60 3.11 -8.86
C ASN A 182 -10.30 3.91 -7.76
N ARG A 183 -10.80 3.24 -6.71
CA ARG A 183 -11.43 3.89 -5.57
C ARG A 183 -10.44 4.27 -4.47
N SER A 184 -9.51 3.41 -4.15
CA SER A 184 -8.65 3.55 -2.97
C SER A 184 -7.21 3.05 -3.17
N GLY A 185 -6.72 3.04 -4.40
CA GLY A 185 -5.33 2.69 -4.68
C GLY A 185 -4.34 3.79 -4.26
N PRO A 186 -3.04 3.53 -4.31
CA PRO A 186 -2.02 4.53 -4.07
C PRO A 186 -2.07 5.57 -5.20
N TYR A 187 -2.42 6.81 -4.86
CA TYR A 187 -2.94 7.83 -5.77
C TYR A 187 -2.10 8.08 -7.04
N TYR A 188 -0.78 8.08 -6.92
CA TYR A 188 0.13 8.29 -8.07
C TYR A 188 0.80 7.02 -8.58
N SER A 189 0.54 5.87 -7.96
CA SER A 189 1.25 4.62 -8.26
C SER A 189 0.43 3.61 -9.07
N GLY A 190 -0.65 4.05 -9.73
CA GLY A 190 -1.52 3.15 -10.50
C GLY A 190 -0.78 2.31 -11.53
N LYS A 191 0.22 2.87 -12.21
CA LYS A 191 1.06 2.16 -13.19
C LYS A 191 1.91 1.04 -12.59
N TRP A 192 2.26 1.15 -11.29
CA TRP A 192 3.05 0.15 -10.57
C TRP A 192 2.21 -0.90 -9.87
N THR A 193 0.89 -0.68 -9.77
CA THR A 193 -0.01 -1.53 -8.99
C THR A 193 -0.48 -2.73 -9.79
N ILE A 194 -0.44 -3.90 -9.16
CA ILE A 194 -1.01 -5.13 -9.69
C ILE A 194 -2.49 -5.18 -9.32
N ASN A 195 -3.34 -5.09 -10.34
CA ASN A 195 -4.80 -5.04 -10.17
C ASN A 195 -5.46 -6.34 -10.61
N LYS A 196 -5.75 -7.22 -9.68
CA LYS A 196 -6.55 -8.45 -9.88
C LYS A 196 -7.98 -8.33 -9.37
N TYR A 197 -8.41 -7.11 -8.98
CA TYR A 197 -9.75 -6.89 -8.46
C TYR A 197 -10.88 -7.22 -9.46
N PRO A 198 -10.78 -6.88 -10.76
CA PRO A 198 -11.80 -7.29 -11.73
C PRO A 198 -11.98 -8.81 -11.82
N GLU A 199 -10.86 -9.54 -11.93
CA GLU A 199 -10.84 -10.99 -11.98
C GLU A 199 -11.37 -11.61 -10.67
N ALA A 200 -11.01 -11.04 -9.53
CA ALA A 200 -11.49 -11.47 -8.23
C ALA A 200 -13.00 -11.25 -8.04
N LEU A 201 -13.55 -10.13 -8.53
CA LEU A 201 -15.00 -9.88 -8.51
C LEU A 201 -15.75 -10.92 -9.32
N GLU A 202 -15.28 -11.24 -10.51
CA GLU A 202 -15.90 -12.24 -11.37
C GLU A 202 -15.83 -13.62 -10.73
N THR A 203 -14.64 -14.02 -10.26
CA THR A 203 -14.39 -15.36 -9.73
C THR A 203 -15.11 -15.65 -8.42
N PHE A 204 -15.12 -14.69 -7.49
CA PHE A 204 -15.58 -14.93 -6.11
C PHE A 204 -16.93 -14.30 -5.78
N GLU A 205 -17.38 -13.29 -6.56
CA GLU A 205 -18.64 -12.58 -6.31
C GLU A 205 -19.62 -12.73 -7.50
N GLY A 206 -19.18 -13.30 -8.63
CA GLY A 206 -20.00 -13.48 -9.85
C GLY A 206 -20.44 -12.13 -10.45
N LYS A 207 -19.61 -11.08 -10.35
CA LYS A 207 -19.94 -9.72 -10.76
C LYS A 207 -18.83 -9.10 -11.58
N SER A 208 -19.20 -8.23 -12.52
CA SER A 208 -18.27 -7.31 -13.18
C SER A 208 -18.11 -6.00 -12.39
N ILE A 209 -17.13 -5.19 -12.76
CA ILE A 209 -16.94 -3.85 -12.17
C ILE A 209 -18.19 -2.98 -12.40
N GLU A 210 -18.77 -3.05 -13.60
CA GLU A 210 -19.92 -2.24 -14.02
C GLU A 210 -21.19 -2.61 -13.24
N SER A 211 -21.35 -3.90 -12.91
CA SER A 211 -22.49 -4.39 -12.14
C SER A 211 -22.31 -4.26 -10.62
N SER A 212 -21.12 -3.86 -10.18
CA SER A 212 -20.77 -3.77 -8.76
C SER A 212 -20.93 -2.34 -8.21
N LYS A 213 -21.20 -2.24 -6.91
CA LYS A 213 -21.09 -0.95 -6.21
C LYS A 213 -19.62 -0.49 -6.22
N TRP A 214 -19.38 0.82 -6.41
CA TRP A 214 -18.03 1.39 -6.44
C TRP A 214 -17.14 1.01 -5.26
N GLY A 215 -17.72 0.84 -4.08
CA GLY A 215 -17.03 0.39 -2.86
C GLY A 215 -17.16 -1.10 -2.56
N GLN A 216 -17.61 -1.92 -3.53
CA GLN A 216 -17.70 -3.37 -3.37
C GLN A 216 -16.33 -3.92 -2.99
N LYS A 217 -16.29 -4.88 -2.07
CA LYS A 217 -15.09 -5.63 -1.70
C LYS A 217 -15.31 -7.10 -2.02
N VAL A 218 -14.28 -7.75 -2.49
CA VAL A 218 -14.20 -9.21 -2.52
C VAL A 218 -13.87 -9.67 -1.11
N LYS A 219 -14.59 -10.68 -0.63
CA LYS A 219 -14.48 -11.13 0.79
C LYS A 219 -13.65 -12.38 0.94
N ASP A 220 -13.46 -13.13 -0.14
CA ASP A 220 -12.68 -14.37 -0.09
C ASP A 220 -11.18 -14.06 -0.09
N PRO A 221 -10.43 -14.47 0.96
CA PRO A 221 -8.98 -14.24 1.03
C PRO A 221 -8.19 -14.90 -0.11
N LYS A 222 -8.73 -15.94 -0.75
CA LYS A 222 -8.13 -16.57 -1.93
C LYS A 222 -7.98 -15.62 -3.12
N ALA A 223 -8.73 -14.51 -3.13
CA ALA A 223 -8.57 -13.47 -4.14
C ALA A 223 -7.13 -12.94 -4.21
N MET A 224 -6.43 -12.83 -3.07
CA MET A 224 -5.02 -12.41 -3.05
C MET A 224 -4.08 -13.40 -3.74
N GLN A 225 -4.46 -14.68 -3.89
CA GLN A 225 -3.68 -15.70 -4.60
C GLN A 225 -3.75 -15.56 -6.14
N LEU A 226 -4.63 -14.69 -6.66
CA LEU A 226 -4.65 -14.33 -8.08
C LEU A 226 -3.41 -13.52 -8.48
N ILE A 227 -2.83 -12.79 -7.53
CA ILE A 227 -1.57 -12.09 -7.73
C ILE A 227 -0.45 -13.14 -7.69
N LYS A 228 0.32 -13.25 -8.77
CA LYS A 228 1.42 -14.21 -8.87
C LYS A 228 2.75 -13.51 -8.54
N VAL A 229 3.72 -14.27 -8.04
CA VAL A 229 5.07 -13.78 -7.74
C VAL A 229 5.70 -13.13 -8.97
N ASN A 230 5.56 -13.75 -10.14
CA ASN A 230 6.09 -13.20 -11.40
C ASN A 230 5.47 -11.85 -11.78
N ASP A 231 4.18 -11.61 -11.44
CA ASP A 231 3.55 -10.28 -11.66
C ASP A 231 4.28 -9.21 -10.82
N VAL A 232 4.64 -9.56 -9.57
CA VAL A 232 5.34 -8.67 -8.64
C VAL A 232 6.77 -8.44 -9.09
N ILE A 233 7.50 -9.50 -9.46
CA ILE A 233 8.89 -9.41 -9.97
C ILE A 233 8.95 -8.52 -11.20
N SER A 234 8.05 -8.70 -12.16
CA SER A 234 7.99 -7.84 -13.35
C SER A 234 7.81 -6.35 -12.98
N LYS A 235 6.99 -6.05 -11.97
CA LYS A 235 6.82 -4.66 -11.48
C LYS A 235 8.02 -4.14 -10.72
N ILE A 236 8.75 -5.00 -10.01
CA ILE A 236 10.01 -4.65 -9.36
C ILE A 236 11.03 -4.20 -10.41
N ASP A 237 11.19 -4.95 -11.49
CA ASP A 237 12.14 -4.63 -12.56
C ASP A 237 11.81 -3.28 -13.22
N GLU A 238 10.52 -3.04 -13.50
CA GLU A 238 10.07 -1.74 -14.04
C GLU A 238 10.38 -0.58 -13.06
N VAL A 239 10.15 -0.78 -11.75
CA VAL A 239 10.39 0.25 -10.73
C VAL A 239 11.88 0.49 -10.53
N ILE A 240 12.71 -0.56 -10.48
CA ILE A 240 14.16 -0.42 -10.34
C ILE A 240 14.73 0.35 -11.54
N SER A 241 14.31 0.04 -12.76
CA SER A 241 14.72 0.78 -13.96
C SER A 241 14.35 2.25 -13.85
N TYR A 242 13.12 2.56 -13.46
CA TYR A 242 12.66 3.94 -13.25
C TYR A 242 13.45 4.70 -12.16
N VAL A 243 13.77 4.03 -11.04
CA VAL A 243 14.55 4.62 -9.94
C VAL A 243 15.98 4.92 -10.39
N ASN A 244 16.59 4.00 -11.14
CA ASN A 244 17.96 4.17 -11.64
C ASN A 244 18.06 5.32 -12.64
N GLU A 245 17.09 5.49 -13.52
CA GLU A 245 17.04 6.63 -14.46
C GLU A 245 16.99 7.97 -13.71
N ARG A 246 16.18 8.07 -12.65
CA ARG A 246 16.04 9.32 -11.85
C ARG A 246 17.24 9.66 -10.99
N ASN A 247 18.09 8.70 -10.67
CA ASN A 247 19.32 8.96 -9.92
C ASN A 247 20.49 9.40 -10.81
N GLN A 248 20.32 9.39 -12.14
CA GLN A 248 21.32 9.84 -13.11
C GLN A 248 21.09 11.29 -13.56
N ASP A 249 19.92 11.85 -13.31
CA ASP A 249 19.54 13.24 -13.56
C ASP A 249 19.79 14.13 -12.31
#